data_d89140f59b622ab3242bee7418a51144
#
_entry.id   d89140f59b622ab3242bee7418a51144
#
_cell.length_a   1.000
_cell.length_b   1.000
_cell.length_c   1.000
_cell.angle_alpha   90.00
_cell.angle_beta   90.00
_cell.angle_gamma   90.00
#
_symmetry.space_group_name_H-M   'P 1'
#
loop_
_entity.id
_entity.type
_entity.pdbx_description
1 polymer ?
#
loop_
_entity_poly.entity_id
_entity_poly.type
_entity_poly.pdbx_seq_one_letter_code
_entity_poly.pdbx_strand_id
1 'polypeptide(L)'
;MPRVFKLGPYLVYFWTNEGLPPEPVHVHVTDGVPSKDDTKIWITSAGGAMVCHNKGDIPDHRLHEILDILGSQSFYIIGRWRDLFGDAKFYC
;
A
#
# COMPACT_ATOMS: atom_id res chain seq x y z
N MET A 1 -1.32 5.95 -12.65
CA MET A 1 -1.31 5.08 -11.48
C MET A 1 0.06 4.48 -11.30
N PRO A 2 0.84 4.99 -10.34
CA PRO A 2 2.20 4.48 -10.12
C PRO A 2 2.18 3.09 -9.48
N ARG A 3 2.87 2.19 -10.11
CA ARG A 3 3.10 0.85 -9.56
C ARG A 3 4.25 0.90 -8.57
N VAL A 4 4.11 0.20 -7.45
CA VAL A 4 5.22 0.02 -6.52
C VAL A 4 5.97 -1.27 -6.88
N PHE A 5 5.28 -2.40 -6.87
CA PHE A 5 5.82 -3.69 -7.34
C PHE A 5 4.70 -4.72 -7.48
N LYS A 6 5.07 -5.91 -7.93
CA LYS A 6 4.15 -7.01 -8.11
C LYS A 6 4.50 -8.17 -7.18
N LEU A 7 3.47 -8.79 -6.58
CA LEU A 7 3.61 -9.94 -5.68
C LEU A 7 2.75 -11.09 -6.22
N GLY A 8 3.34 -11.95 -7.06
CA GLY A 8 2.58 -12.99 -7.72
C GLY A 8 1.47 -12.38 -8.57
N PRO A 9 0.20 -12.74 -8.35
CA PRO A 9 -0.92 -12.16 -9.09
C PRO A 9 -1.32 -10.76 -8.60
N TYR A 10 -0.74 -10.29 -7.49
CA TYR A 10 -1.14 -9.04 -6.88
C TYR A 10 -0.27 -7.88 -7.34
N LEU A 11 -0.93 -6.76 -7.68
CA LEU A 11 -0.28 -5.49 -7.98
C LEU A 11 -0.37 -4.59 -6.75
N VAL A 12 0.78 -4.04 -6.32
CA VAL A 12 0.87 -3.04 -5.25
C VAL A 12 1.11 -1.69 -5.90
N TYR A 13 0.27 -0.69 -5.58
CA TYR A 13 0.31 0.59 -6.28
C TYR A 13 -0.17 1.75 -5.40
N PHE A 14 0.09 2.97 -5.88
CA PHE A 14 -0.44 4.21 -5.30
C PHE A 14 -1.48 4.83 -6.24
N TRP A 15 -2.45 5.57 -5.67
CA TRP A 15 -3.26 6.52 -6.44
C TRP A 15 -2.57 7.88 -6.41
N THR A 16 -2.41 8.53 -7.58
CA THR A 16 -1.65 9.79 -7.68
C THR A 16 -2.33 10.97 -7.00
N ASN A 17 -3.64 10.95 -6.82
CA ASN A 17 -4.40 12.05 -6.23
C ASN A 17 -4.61 11.90 -4.72
N GLU A 18 -4.06 10.90 -4.08
CA GLU A 18 -4.29 10.64 -2.66
C GLU A 18 -3.43 11.50 -1.73
N GLY A 19 -2.58 12.33 -2.28
CA GLY A 19 -1.82 13.28 -1.49
C GLY A 19 -2.56 14.58 -1.19
N LEU A 20 -3.82 14.75 -1.64
CA LEU A 20 -4.53 16.03 -1.54
C LEU A 20 -5.97 15.84 -1.02
N PRO A 21 -6.23 16.05 0.29
CA PRO A 21 -5.29 16.44 1.34
C PRO A 21 -4.29 15.33 1.66
N PRO A 22 -3.15 15.66 2.30
CA PRO A 22 -2.14 14.64 2.59
C PRO A 22 -2.72 13.51 3.42
N GLU A 23 -2.54 12.27 2.94
CA GLU A 23 -2.90 11.07 3.67
C GLU A 23 -1.65 10.38 4.20
N PRO A 24 -1.78 9.56 5.26
CA PRO A 24 -0.66 8.71 5.69
C PRO A 24 -0.21 7.76 4.59
N VAL A 25 1.05 7.34 4.65
CA VAL A 25 1.63 6.42 3.68
C VAL A 25 0.81 5.13 3.63
N HIS A 26 0.37 4.75 2.45
CA HIS A 26 -0.40 3.53 2.23
C HIS A 26 -0.24 3.02 0.82
N VAL A 27 -0.63 1.78 0.61
CA VAL A 27 -0.68 1.16 -0.71
C VAL A 27 -2.05 0.56 -0.95
N HIS A 28 -2.37 0.37 -2.22
CA HIS A 28 -3.52 -0.41 -2.65
C HIS A 28 -3.01 -1.71 -3.26
N VAL A 29 -3.77 -2.78 -3.07
CA VAL A 29 -3.42 -4.11 -3.58
C VAL A 29 -4.60 -4.67 -4.34
N THR A 30 -4.35 -5.14 -5.55
CA THR A 30 -5.38 -5.75 -6.41
C THR A 30 -4.81 -6.96 -7.14
N ASP A 31 -5.66 -7.92 -7.43
CA ASP A 31 -5.31 -9.06 -8.30
C ASP A 31 -5.91 -8.89 -9.70
N GLY A 32 -6.46 -7.73 -10.00
CA GLY A 32 -7.10 -7.45 -11.27
C GLY A 32 -6.84 -6.03 -11.73
N VAL A 33 -7.87 -5.40 -12.29
CA VAL A 33 -7.80 -4.00 -12.71
C VAL A 33 -7.94 -3.11 -11.48
N PRO A 34 -7.03 -2.14 -11.28
CA PRO A 34 -7.14 -1.19 -10.16
C PRO A 34 -8.48 -0.50 -10.09
N SER A 35 -9.04 -0.44 -8.89
CA SER A 35 -10.33 0.20 -8.64
C SER A 35 -10.33 0.87 -7.26
N LYS A 36 -11.32 1.70 -7.01
CA LYS A 36 -11.48 2.39 -5.72
C LYS A 36 -11.80 1.45 -4.57
N ASP A 37 -12.23 0.22 -4.87
CA ASP A 37 -12.58 -0.77 -3.86
C ASP A 37 -11.45 -1.77 -3.60
N ASP A 38 -10.25 -1.49 -4.05
CA ASP A 38 -9.09 -2.33 -3.77
C ASP A 38 -8.70 -2.26 -2.30
N THR A 39 -8.11 -3.34 -1.80
CA THR A 39 -7.63 -3.42 -0.43
C THR A 39 -6.61 -2.32 -0.15
N LYS A 40 -6.76 -1.64 0.99
CA LYS A 40 -5.89 -0.53 1.42
C LYS A 40 -5.10 -0.94 2.64
N ILE A 41 -3.79 -0.72 2.61
CA ILE A 41 -2.88 -1.13 3.68
C ILE A 41 -2.00 0.06 4.06
N TRP A 42 -2.03 0.43 5.35
CA TRP A 42 -1.15 1.44 5.90
C TRP A 42 0.29 0.90 6.00
N ILE A 43 1.26 1.76 5.70
CA ILE A 43 2.67 1.49 6.00
C ILE A 43 3.00 2.27 7.26
N THR A 44 3.49 1.58 8.29
CA THR A 44 3.70 2.20 9.61
C THR A 44 5.08 2.81 9.72
N SER A 45 5.21 3.78 10.66
CA SER A 45 6.49 4.44 10.92
C SER A 45 7.55 3.48 11.47
N ALA A 46 7.13 2.40 12.12
CA ALA A 46 8.03 1.39 12.67
C ALA A 46 8.51 0.37 11.65
N GLY A 47 8.12 0.51 10.38
CA GLY A 47 8.57 -0.42 9.34
C GLY A 47 7.68 -1.65 9.18
N GLY A 48 6.39 -1.51 9.47
CA GLY A 48 5.42 -2.57 9.32
C GLY A 48 4.30 -2.21 8.34
N ALA A 49 3.30 -3.07 8.29
CA ALA A 49 2.12 -2.87 7.46
C ALA A 49 0.87 -3.27 8.24
N MET A 50 -0.20 -2.50 8.06
CA MET A 50 -1.46 -2.72 8.79
C MET A 50 -2.64 -2.49 7.86
N VAL A 51 -3.60 -3.40 7.87
CA VAL A 51 -4.78 -3.31 7.01
C VAL A 51 -5.65 -2.12 7.43
N CYS A 52 -5.94 -1.23 6.49
CA CYS A 52 -6.96 -0.20 6.66
C CYS A 52 -8.34 -0.82 6.42
N HIS A 53 -8.51 -1.47 5.28
CA HIS A 53 -9.70 -2.25 4.95
C HIS A 53 -9.34 -3.30 3.90
N ASN A 54 -10.16 -4.33 3.80
CA ASN A 54 -9.98 -5.38 2.81
C ASN A 54 -11.20 -5.46 1.87
N LYS A 55 -11.54 -4.34 1.26
CA LYS A 55 -12.68 -4.29 0.32
C LYS A 55 -12.43 -5.11 -0.93
N GLY A 56 -11.16 -5.34 -1.27
CA GLY A 56 -10.78 -6.21 -2.38
C GLY A 56 -10.97 -7.69 -2.08
N ASP A 57 -11.34 -8.04 -0.85
CA ASP A 57 -11.64 -9.41 -0.42
C ASP A 57 -10.49 -10.38 -0.67
N ILE A 58 -9.28 -9.98 -0.30
CA ILE A 58 -8.11 -10.84 -0.39
C ILE A 58 -8.23 -11.92 0.68
N PRO A 59 -8.05 -13.22 0.33
CA PRO A 59 -8.10 -14.30 1.33
C PRO A 59 -7.09 -14.10 2.45
N ASP A 60 -7.46 -14.46 3.68
CA ASP A 60 -6.65 -14.19 4.87
C ASP A 60 -5.20 -14.68 4.76
N HIS A 61 -4.98 -15.89 4.27
CA HIS A 61 -3.63 -16.44 4.17
C HIS A 61 -2.76 -15.66 3.16
N ARG A 62 -3.37 -15.14 2.08
CA ARG A 62 -2.69 -14.28 1.12
C ARG A 62 -2.44 -12.91 1.71
N LEU A 63 -3.40 -12.38 2.46
CA LEU A 63 -3.27 -11.08 3.09
C LEU A 63 -2.13 -11.08 4.11
N HIS A 64 -1.97 -12.13 4.91
CA HIS A 64 -0.86 -12.27 5.84
C HIS A 64 0.49 -12.27 5.12
N GLU A 65 0.62 -13.01 4.04
CA GLU A 65 1.83 -13.03 3.22
C GLU A 65 2.15 -11.63 2.68
N ILE A 66 1.13 -10.94 2.17
CA ILE A 66 1.28 -9.60 1.63
C ILE A 66 1.75 -8.63 2.72
N LEU A 67 1.14 -8.67 3.90
CA LEU A 67 1.54 -7.81 5.02
C LEU A 67 3.00 -8.03 5.41
N ASP A 68 3.45 -9.27 5.47
CA ASP A 68 4.84 -9.59 5.79
C ASP A 68 5.81 -9.00 4.76
N ILE A 69 5.48 -9.14 3.49
CA ILE A 69 6.32 -8.63 2.41
C ILE A 69 6.32 -7.09 2.41
N LEU A 70 5.14 -6.47 2.58
CA LEU A 70 5.05 -5.01 2.63
C LEU A 70 5.84 -4.46 3.81
N GLY A 71 5.79 -5.10 4.96
CA GLY A 71 6.59 -4.71 6.12
C GLY A 71 8.08 -4.79 5.82
N SER A 72 8.54 -5.86 5.19
CA SER A 72 9.95 -6.03 4.83
C SER A 72 10.43 -5.03 3.78
N GLN A 73 9.51 -4.49 2.98
CA GLN A 73 9.80 -3.52 1.92
C GLN A 73 9.37 -2.10 2.29
N SER A 74 9.10 -1.83 3.56
CA SER A 74 8.54 -0.56 4.00
C SER A 74 9.41 0.64 3.63
N PHE A 75 10.73 0.55 3.77
CA PHE A 75 11.62 1.65 3.42
C PHE A 75 11.57 1.96 1.92
N TYR A 76 11.51 0.96 1.08
CA TYR A 76 11.37 1.14 -0.36
C TYR A 76 10.03 1.84 -0.69
N ILE A 77 8.94 1.39 -0.07
CA ILE A 77 7.61 1.97 -0.29
C ILE A 77 7.58 3.43 0.17
N ILE A 78 8.13 3.72 1.34
CA ILE A 78 8.18 5.08 1.88
C ILE A 78 9.02 5.99 0.96
N GLY A 79 10.14 5.48 0.45
CA GLY A 79 10.96 6.23 -0.50
C GLY A 79 10.21 6.57 -1.78
N ARG A 80 9.49 5.61 -2.34
CA ARG A 80 8.64 5.83 -3.53
C ARG A 80 7.53 6.83 -3.25
N TRP A 81 6.93 6.76 -2.06
CA TRP A 81 5.91 7.71 -1.64
C TRP A 81 6.46 9.13 -1.59
N ARG A 82 7.65 9.31 -0.98
CA ARG A 82 8.28 10.64 -0.89
C ARG A 82 8.65 11.19 -2.25
N ASP A 83 9.13 10.35 -3.16
CA ASP A 83 9.44 10.76 -4.52
C ASP A 83 8.20 11.31 -5.25
N LEU A 84 7.03 10.74 -4.95
CA LEU A 84 5.79 11.09 -5.64
C LEU A 84 5.05 12.25 -4.97
N PHE A 85 5.02 12.26 -3.62
CA PHE A 85 4.20 13.22 -2.85
C PHE A 85 5.01 14.23 -2.04
N GLY A 86 6.32 14.07 -1.97
CA GLY A 86 7.23 15.02 -1.32
C GLY A 86 7.41 14.82 0.16
N ASP A 87 6.39 14.42 0.90
CA ASP A 87 6.44 14.23 2.35
C ASP A 87 5.74 12.92 2.71
N ALA A 88 6.08 12.38 3.89
CA ALA A 88 5.50 11.14 4.36
C ALA A 88 5.00 11.30 5.79
N LYS A 89 3.71 11.07 5.98
CA LYS A 89 3.07 11.00 7.28
C LYS A 89 2.61 9.57 7.51
N PHE A 90 2.45 9.19 8.77
CA PHE A 90 2.10 7.82 9.11
C PHE A 90 0.83 7.78 9.95
N TYR A 91 -0.02 6.78 9.69
CA TYR A 91 -1.21 6.55 10.48
C TYR A 91 -0.84 6.12 11.91
N CYS A 92 0.22 5.31 12.03
CA CYS A 92 0.74 4.90 13.34
C CYS A 92 2.23 4.55 13.29
#